data_a67645eb51d7434471dd3c3bc78c9f28
#
_entry.id   a67645eb51d7434471dd3c3bc78c9f28
#
_cell.length_a   1.000
_cell.length_b   1.000
_cell.length_c   1.000
_cell.angle_alpha   90.00
_cell.angle_beta   90.00
_cell.angle_gamma   90.00
#
_symmetry.space_group_name_H-M   'P 1'
#
loop_
_entity.id
_entity.type
_entity.pdbx_description
1 polymer ?
#
loop_
_entity_poly.entity_id
_entity_poly.type
_entity_poly.pdbx_seq_one_letter_code
_entity_poly.pdbx_strand_id
1 'polypeptide(L)'
;MLTKQGADLSDSFLAQGGICMLRGVDDYEDYFEDTMRAGHYENNKRAVNLMIRSSNDIIRDLLWRNVDFVRAEDGELAFTREGAHSRPRILFHEDITGKEITQTLLDQVKTKENIEICEYMTMVDIISKDNICGGVIAMDAKNNVYPIRSQFVVLACGGIGGLFQNSTNYPHIAGDGLGIAMKHQVKLEHLDYIQIHPTTLFSHKPGRRFLISESVRGEGALLYDKNGQR
;
A
#
# COMPACT_ATOMS: atom_id res chain seq x y z
N MET A 1 2.09 17.30 6.01
CA MET A 1 2.37 16.08 5.21
C MET A 1 3.24 16.48 4.03
N LEU A 2 4.34 15.74 3.75
CA LEU A 2 5.21 16.01 2.60
C LEU A 2 5.03 14.89 1.58
N THR A 3 4.94 15.24 0.29
CA THR A 3 4.89 14.27 -0.81
C THR A 3 5.89 14.65 -1.89
N LYS A 4 6.68 13.67 -2.35
CA LYS A 4 7.74 13.87 -3.36
C LYS A 4 7.19 14.24 -4.73
N GLN A 5 5.93 13.83 -5.01
CA GLN A 5 5.16 14.16 -6.21
C GLN A 5 3.76 14.65 -5.79
N GLY A 6 2.78 14.67 -6.68
CA GLY A 6 1.39 14.89 -6.29
C GLY A 6 0.90 13.89 -5.24
N ALA A 7 0.04 14.31 -4.33
CA ALA A 7 -0.41 13.47 -3.21
C ALA A 7 -1.21 12.23 -3.66
N ASP A 8 -1.77 12.25 -4.85
CA ASP A 8 -2.44 11.14 -5.52
C ASP A 8 -1.48 10.17 -6.25
N LEU A 9 -0.19 10.53 -6.41
CA LEU A 9 0.81 9.71 -7.06
C LEU A 9 1.51 8.78 -6.07
N SER A 10 0.75 7.89 -5.45
CA SER A 10 1.24 6.87 -4.52
C SER A 10 0.91 5.46 -5.01
N ASP A 11 1.71 4.47 -4.59
CA ASP A 11 1.44 3.07 -4.93
C ASP A 11 0.14 2.57 -4.26
N SER A 12 -0.26 3.16 -3.14
CA SER A 12 -1.56 2.89 -2.52
C SER A 12 -2.72 3.28 -3.44
N PHE A 13 -2.58 4.36 -4.21
CA PHE A 13 -3.57 4.79 -5.20
C PHE A 13 -3.67 3.83 -6.39
N LEU A 14 -2.60 3.08 -6.67
CA LEU A 14 -2.53 2.10 -7.76
C LEU A 14 -3.03 0.71 -7.36
N ALA A 15 -3.27 0.45 -6.08
CA ALA A 15 -3.66 -0.87 -5.61
C ALA A 15 -5.02 -1.28 -6.21
N GLN A 16 -5.03 -2.41 -6.92
CA GLN A 16 -6.21 -2.93 -7.61
C GLN A 16 -7.03 -3.78 -6.66
N GLY A 17 -6.56 -4.89 -6.20
CA GLY A 17 -7.23 -5.87 -5.36
C GLY A 17 -8.29 -5.32 -4.40
N GLY A 18 -8.27 -5.78 -3.18
CA GLY A 18 -9.24 -5.34 -2.18
C GLY A 18 -8.66 -5.31 -0.77
N ILE A 19 -9.52 -5.14 0.20
CA ILE A 19 -9.17 -5.13 1.61
C ILE A 19 -9.93 -6.25 2.36
N CYS A 20 -9.20 -7.05 3.13
CA CYS A 20 -9.79 -8.19 3.84
C CYS A 20 -10.53 -7.75 5.10
N MET A 21 -11.66 -8.41 5.35
CA MET A 21 -12.48 -8.24 6.54
C MET A 21 -12.81 -9.59 7.17
N LEU A 22 -12.71 -9.71 8.49
CA LEU A 22 -13.15 -10.90 9.22
C LEU A 22 -14.67 -11.04 9.11
N ARG A 23 -15.15 -12.14 8.49
CA ARG A 23 -16.56 -12.35 8.20
C ARG A 23 -17.40 -12.80 9.40
N GLY A 24 -16.77 -13.36 10.40
CA GLY A 24 -17.41 -13.90 11.60
C GLY A 24 -16.43 -14.67 12.45
N VAL A 25 -16.91 -15.19 13.57
CA VAL A 25 -16.05 -15.95 14.50
C VAL A 25 -15.52 -17.23 13.86
N ASP A 26 -16.31 -17.87 13.01
CA ASP A 26 -15.96 -19.09 12.28
C ASP A 26 -14.97 -18.87 11.10
N ASP A 27 -14.72 -17.63 10.71
CA ASP A 27 -13.75 -17.30 9.65
C ASP A 27 -12.35 -17.03 10.21
N TYR A 28 -12.19 -16.85 11.52
CA TYR A 28 -10.92 -16.43 12.11
C TYR A 28 -9.79 -17.43 11.86
N GLU A 29 -10.02 -18.71 12.10
CA GLU A 29 -8.99 -19.74 11.96
C GLU A 29 -8.57 -19.90 10.49
N ASP A 30 -9.53 -19.88 9.56
CA ASP A 30 -9.24 -19.94 8.14
C ASP A 30 -8.48 -18.71 7.66
N TYR A 31 -8.85 -17.52 8.12
CA TYR A 31 -8.16 -16.27 7.77
C TYR A 31 -6.72 -16.25 8.33
N PHE A 32 -6.56 -16.71 9.57
CA PHE A 32 -5.24 -16.82 10.21
C PHE A 32 -4.34 -17.80 9.45
N GLU A 33 -4.86 -18.99 9.15
CA GLU A 33 -4.10 -20.03 8.43
C GLU A 33 -3.75 -19.61 7.00
N ASP A 34 -4.69 -19.02 6.25
CA ASP A 34 -4.44 -18.47 4.92
C ASP A 34 -3.30 -17.45 4.93
N THR A 35 -3.31 -16.54 5.91
CA THR A 35 -2.29 -15.50 6.07
C THR A 35 -0.93 -16.11 6.43
N MET A 36 -0.90 -17.05 7.38
CA MET A 36 0.33 -17.73 7.79
C MET A 36 0.95 -18.53 6.64
N ARG A 37 0.12 -19.25 5.89
CA ARG A 37 0.56 -20.04 4.73
C ARG A 37 1.09 -19.14 3.60
N ALA A 38 0.42 -18.03 3.29
CA ALA A 38 0.87 -17.07 2.30
C ALA A 38 2.24 -16.46 2.64
N GLY A 39 2.51 -16.27 3.92
CA GLY A 39 3.81 -15.80 4.42
C GLY A 39 4.79 -16.92 4.77
N HIS A 40 4.59 -18.14 4.27
CA HIS A 40 5.44 -19.30 4.52
C HIS A 40 5.71 -19.57 6.03
N TYR A 41 4.75 -19.18 6.89
CA TYR A 41 4.82 -19.28 8.35
C TYR A 41 5.95 -18.44 9.00
N GLU A 42 6.56 -17.53 8.28
CA GLU A 42 7.54 -16.56 8.81
C GLU A 42 6.88 -15.34 9.47
N ASN A 43 5.58 -15.21 9.34
CA ASN A 43 4.79 -14.11 9.88
C ASN A 43 4.90 -14.01 11.42
N ASN A 44 4.90 -12.79 11.91
CA ASN A 44 4.68 -12.54 13.33
C ASN A 44 3.22 -12.83 13.70
N LYS A 45 2.97 -13.94 14.40
CA LYS A 45 1.62 -14.41 14.77
C LYS A 45 0.81 -13.36 15.55
N ARG A 46 1.47 -12.56 16.40
CA ARG A 46 0.79 -11.49 17.16
C ARG A 46 0.33 -10.38 16.23
N ALA A 47 1.14 -10.00 15.26
CA ALA A 47 0.77 -9.00 14.25
C ALA A 47 -0.38 -9.49 13.36
N VAL A 48 -0.34 -10.75 12.91
CA VAL A 48 -1.43 -11.36 12.13
C VAL A 48 -2.73 -11.37 12.94
N ASN A 49 -2.70 -11.82 14.19
CA ASN A 49 -3.87 -11.79 15.07
C ASN A 49 -4.44 -10.37 15.25
N LEU A 50 -3.58 -9.37 15.46
CA LEU A 50 -4.00 -7.98 15.60
C LEU A 50 -4.66 -7.48 14.30
N MET A 51 -4.05 -7.71 13.16
CA MET A 51 -4.57 -7.34 11.84
C MET A 51 -5.98 -7.91 11.61
N ILE A 52 -6.16 -9.22 11.81
CA ILE A 52 -7.44 -9.89 11.58
C ILE A 52 -8.52 -9.33 12.51
N ARG A 53 -8.24 -9.21 13.81
CA ARG A 53 -9.23 -8.73 14.79
C ARG A 53 -9.60 -7.27 14.63
N SER A 54 -8.68 -6.43 14.15
CA SER A 54 -8.93 -5.02 13.90
C SER A 54 -9.64 -4.76 12.58
N SER A 55 -9.71 -5.74 11.67
CA SER A 55 -10.22 -5.52 10.31
C SER A 55 -11.64 -4.97 10.28
N ASN A 56 -12.53 -5.46 11.15
CA ASN A 56 -13.92 -5.01 11.21
C ASN A 56 -14.05 -3.55 11.66
N ASP A 57 -13.21 -3.11 12.60
CA ASP A 57 -13.22 -1.72 13.08
C ASP A 57 -12.71 -0.79 12.00
N ILE A 58 -11.65 -1.19 11.28
CA ILE A 58 -11.10 -0.43 10.16
C ILE A 58 -12.12 -0.30 9.03
N ILE A 59 -12.79 -1.40 8.65
CA ILE A 59 -13.81 -1.33 7.59
C ILE A 59 -14.98 -0.43 8.00
N ARG A 60 -15.44 -0.50 9.26
CA ARG A 60 -16.48 0.42 9.77
C ARG A 60 -16.04 1.88 9.70
N ASP A 61 -14.79 2.20 10.02
CA ASP A 61 -14.26 3.56 9.91
C ASP A 61 -14.20 4.02 8.44
N LEU A 62 -13.77 3.16 7.51
CA LEU A 62 -13.76 3.48 6.08
C LEU A 62 -15.16 3.73 5.53
N LEU A 63 -16.14 2.89 5.89
CA LEU A 63 -17.55 3.09 5.52
C LEU A 63 -18.12 4.39 6.09
N TRP A 64 -17.81 4.69 7.35
CA TRP A 64 -18.21 5.96 7.98
C TRP A 64 -17.60 7.18 7.27
N ARG A 65 -16.44 7.02 6.67
CA ARG A 65 -15.78 8.03 5.85
C ARG A 65 -16.30 8.09 4.41
N ASN A 66 -17.32 7.32 4.09
CA ASN A 66 -17.93 7.21 2.76
C ASN A 66 -17.00 6.57 1.71
N VAL A 67 -16.11 5.66 2.09
CA VAL A 67 -15.45 4.79 1.11
C VAL A 67 -16.52 3.89 0.49
N ASP A 68 -16.60 3.89 -0.83
CA ASP A 68 -17.61 3.16 -1.60
C ASP A 68 -17.10 1.75 -1.95
N PHE A 69 -17.55 0.75 -1.19
CA PHE A 69 -17.34 -0.66 -1.53
C PHE A 69 -18.53 -1.21 -2.31
N VAL A 70 -18.28 -2.10 -3.26
CA VAL A 70 -19.32 -2.76 -4.05
C VAL A 70 -20.32 -3.45 -3.12
N ARG A 71 -21.60 -3.34 -3.48
CA ARG A 71 -22.70 -3.98 -2.76
C ARG A 71 -23.40 -5.01 -3.66
N ALA A 72 -23.89 -6.06 -3.03
CA ALA A 72 -24.75 -7.05 -3.66
C ALA A 72 -26.16 -6.49 -3.94
N GLU A 73 -26.98 -7.26 -4.66
CA GLU A 73 -28.34 -6.84 -5.02
C GLU A 73 -29.25 -6.60 -3.81
N ASP A 74 -28.98 -7.23 -2.68
CA ASP A 74 -29.69 -7.05 -1.41
C ASP A 74 -29.23 -5.83 -0.62
N GLY A 75 -28.23 -5.08 -1.13
CA GLY A 75 -27.66 -3.88 -0.49
C GLY A 75 -26.55 -4.17 0.52
N GLU A 76 -26.27 -5.42 0.84
CA GLU A 76 -25.14 -5.81 1.71
C GLU A 76 -23.80 -5.66 0.99
N LEU A 77 -22.71 -5.63 1.75
CA LEU A 77 -21.36 -5.56 1.19
C LEU A 77 -21.06 -6.83 0.37
N ALA A 78 -20.60 -6.64 -0.86
CA ALA A 78 -20.14 -7.74 -1.70
C ALA A 78 -18.73 -8.15 -1.32
N PHE A 79 -18.47 -9.46 -1.32
CA PHE A 79 -17.19 -10.03 -1.01
C PHE A 79 -16.69 -10.93 -2.13
N THR A 80 -15.42 -10.79 -2.46
CA THR A 80 -14.73 -11.66 -3.41
C THR A 80 -13.64 -12.47 -2.74
N ARG A 81 -13.08 -13.40 -3.51
CA ARG A 81 -11.95 -14.24 -3.11
C ARG A 81 -10.81 -14.06 -4.10
N GLU A 82 -9.60 -13.88 -3.60
CA GLU A 82 -8.37 -13.92 -4.37
C GLU A 82 -7.52 -15.15 -4.04
N GLY A 83 -6.45 -15.36 -4.78
CA GLY A 83 -5.72 -16.62 -4.86
C GLY A 83 -5.24 -17.25 -3.57
N ALA A 84 -4.92 -16.47 -2.53
CA ALA A 84 -4.43 -16.99 -1.25
C ALA A 84 -5.53 -17.27 -0.21
N HIS A 85 -6.78 -16.91 -0.50
CA HIS A 85 -7.89 -17.01 0.44
C HIS A 85 -8.74 -18.24 0.26
N SER A 86 -9.06 -18.92 1.35
CA SER A 86 -9.97 -20.08 1.37
C SER A 86 -11.43 -19.68 1.30
N ARG A 87 -11.78 -18.45 1.77
CA ARG A 87 -13.15 -17.92 1.79
C ARG A 87 -13.24 -16.53 1.16
N PRO A 88 -14.43 -16.11 0.63
CA PRO A 88 -14.67 -14.72 0.23
C PRO A 88 -14.66 -13.80 1.45
N ARG A 89 -13.64 -12.95 1.59
CA ARG A 89 -13.50 -11.97 2.69
C ARG A 89 -12.92 -10.63 2.24
N ILE A 90 -12.82 -10.41 0.94
CA ILE A 90 -12.21 -9.24 0.34
C ILE A 90 -13.30 -8.29 -0.11
N LEU A 91 -13.33 -7.10 0.47
CA LEU A 91 -14.11 -5.96 0.01
C LEU A 91 -13.33 -5.24 -1.10
N PHE A 92 -14.04 -4.76 -2.09
CA PHE A 92 -13.46 -4.15 -3.28
C PHE A 92 -14.33 -3.03 -3.84
N HIS A 93 -13.72 -2.17 -4.63
CA HIS A 93 -14.40 -1.17 -5.46
C HIS A 93 -13.89 -1.34 -6.89
N GLU A 94 -14.64 -2.06 -7.72
CA GLU A 94 -14.21 -2.47 -9.07
C GLU A 94 -12.78 -3.06 -9.04
N ASP A 95 -11.88 -2.58 -9.90
CA ASP A 95 -10.44 -2.91 -9.92
C ASP A 95 -9.57 -1.71 -9.48
N ILE A 96 -10.14 -0.82 -8.65
CA ILE A 96 -9.50 0.43 -8.22
C ILE A 96 -9.69 0.71 -6.72
N THR A 97 -9.75 -0.33 -5.91
CA THR A 97 -10.01 -0.23 -4.46
C THR A 97 -9.03 0.70 -3.75
N GLY A 98 -7.75 0.63 -4.10
CA GLY A 98 -6.73 1.51 -3.54
C GLY A 98 -6.97 2.98 -3.88
N LYS A 99 -7.39 3.27 -5.12
CA LYS A 99 -7.75 4.63 -5.54
C LYS A 99 -8.95 5.13 -4.73
N GLU A 100 -9.99 4.34 -4.60
CA GLU A 100 -11.21 4.71 -3.86
C GLU A 100 -10.88 5.07 -2.40
N ILE A 101 -10.18 4.18 -1.69
CA ILE A 101 -9.80 4.41 -0.30
C ILE A 101 -8.89 5.64 -0.18
N THR A 102 -7.85 5.73 -0.99
CA THR A 102 -6.84 6.79 -0.89
C THR A 102 -7.44 8.16 -1.25
N GLN A 103 -8.26 8.22 -2.31
CA GLN A 103 -8.91 9.47 -2.73
C GLN A 103 -9.86 9.97 -1.65
N THR A 104 -10.74 9.11 -1.14
CA THR A 104 -11.71 9.46 -0.09
C THR A 104 -11.00 9.98 1.17
N LEU A 105 -9.92 9.31 1.61
CA LEU A 105 -9.16 9.78 2.76
C LEU A 105 -8.39 11.08 2.47
N LEU A 106 -7.80 11.23 1.28
CA LEU A 106 -7.09 12.43 0.87
C LEU A 106 -8.02 13.65 0.79
N ASP A 107 -9.23 13.48 0.26
CA ASP A 107 -10.22 14.55 0.18
C ASP A 107 -10.66 15.00 1.57
N GLN A 108 -10.83 14.08 2.52
CA GLN A 108 -11.08 14.44 3.91
C GLN A 108 -9.90 15.17 4.58
N VAL A 109 -8.67 14.73 4.31
CA VAL A 109 -7.46 15.41 4.82
C VAL A 109 -7.39 16.84 4.31
N LYS A 110 -7.72 17.08 3.04
CA LYS A 110 -7.75 18.44 2.44
C LYS A 110 -8.75 19.38 3.09
N THR A 111 -9.79 18.86 3.75
CA THR A 111 -10.76 19.69 4.48
C THR A 111 -10.31 20.08 5.90
N LYS A 112 -9.19 19.56 6.38
CA LYS A 112 -8.72 19.78 7.76
C LYS A 112 -7.80 21.00 7.83
N GLU A 113 -8.22 22.04 8.53
CA GLU A 113 -7.45 23.29 8.69
C GLU A 113 -6.09 23.08 9.41
N ASN A 114 -5.99 22.03 10.22
CA ASN A 114 -4.78 21.71 10.99
C ASN A 114 -3.82 20.77 10.24
N ILE A 115 -4.09 20.45 8.96
CA ILE A 115 -3.23 19.59 8.13
C ILE A 115 -2.80 20.36 6.89
N GLU A 116 -1.48 20.55 6.75
CA GLU A 116 -0.87 21.10 5.56
C GLU A 116 -0.30 19.99 4.69
N ILE A 117 -0.62 20.00 3.39
CA ILE A 117 -0.08 19.10 2.38
C ILE A 117 0.92 19.87 1.51
N CYS A 118 2.19 19.51 1.61
CA CYS A 118 3.26 20.09 0.79
C CYS A 118 3.64 19.08 -0.28
N GLU A 119 3.15 19.29 -1.48
CA GLU A 119 3.48 18.47 -2.65
C GLU A 119 4.80 18.90 -3.28
N TYR A 120 5.42 17.99 -4.04
CA TYR A 120 6.73 18.21 -4.69
C TYR A 120 7.84 18.59 -3.71
N MET A 121 7.74 18.05 -2.49
CA MET A 121 8.70 18.23 -1.42
C MET A 121 9.39 16.89 -1.11
N THR A 122 10.66 16.81 -1.43
CA THR A 122 11.47 15.62 -1.16
C THR A 122 12.10 15.74 0.22
N MET A 123 11.85 14.75 1.10
CA MET A 123 12.60 14.61 2.33
C MET A 123 14.02 14.15 1.99
N VAL A 124 15.03 14.95 2.35
CA VAL A 124 16.44 14.65 2.06
C VAL A 124 17.23 14.19 3.28
N ASP A 125 16.72 14.49 4.49
CA ASP A 125 17.34 14.02 5.75
C ASP A 125 16.37 14.12 6.93
N ILE A 126 16.75 13.49 8.06
CA ILE A 126 16.13 13.66 9.37
C ILE A 126 17.02 14.57 10.21
N ILE A 127 16.43 15.53 10.91
CA ILE A 127 17.09 16.30 11.93
C ILE A 127 17.08 15.47 13.22
N SER A 128 18.26 15.05 13.67
CA SER A 128 18.38 14.29 14.92
C SER A 128 19.59 14.74 15.73
N LYS A 129 19.46 14.68 17.06
CA LYS A 129 20.55 14.90 18.01
C LYS A 129 20.34 13.97 19.20
N ASP A 130 21.40 13.31 19.62
CA ASP A 130 21.40 12.40 20.77
C ASP A 130 20.26 11.34 20.72
N ASN A 131 20.04 10.79 19.53
CA ASN A 131 18.95 9.84 19.21
C ASN A 131 17.51 10.39 19.41
N ILE A 132 17.37 11.71 19.39
CA ILE A 132 16.08 12.40 19.48
C ILE A 132 15.77 13.04 18.13
N CYS A 133 14.59 12.75 17.59
CA CYS A 133 14.09 13.37 16.37
C CYS A 133 13.74 14.85 16.63
N GLY A 134 14.18 15.73 15.74
CA GLY A 134 13.90 17.16 15.76
C GLY A 134 13.18 17.67 14.51
N GLY A 135 12.81 16.76 13.59
CA GLY A 135 12.15 17.10 12.33
C GLY A 135 12.84 16.52 11.11
N VAL A 136 12.64 17.15 9.95
CA VAL A 136 13.22 16.73 8.67
C VAL A 136 13.85 17.91 7.94
N ILE A 137 14.75 17.60 7.02
CA ILE A 137 15.22 18.52 5.98
C ILE A 137 14.49 18.12 4.71
N ALA A 138 13.78 19.05 4.11
CA ALA A 138 13.06 18.87 2.86
C ALA A 138 13.60 19.78 1.76
N MET A 139 13.44 19.38 0.52
CA MET A 139 13.86 20.13 -0.66
C MET A 139 12.68 20.26 -1.63
N ASP A 140 12.43 21.48 -2.10
CA ASP A 140 11.38 21.73 -3.09
C ASP A 140 11.83 21.42 -4.54
N ALA A 141 10.93 21.54 -5.50
CA ALA A 141 11.20 21.33 -6.92
C ALA A 141 12.20 22.33 -7.52
N LYS A 142 12.50 23.43 -6.82
CA LYS A 142 13.50 24.44 -7.21
C LYS A 142 14.86 24.23 -6.54
N ASN A 143 15.03 23.12 -5.82
CA ASN A 143 16.18 22.76 -5.01
C ASN A 143 16.44 23.70 -3.80
N ASN A 144 15.45 24.44 -3.34
CA ASN A 144 15.56 25.13 -2.08
C ASN A 144 15.41 24.15 -0.93
N VAL A 145 16.24 24.29 0.09
CA VAL A 145 16.30 23.38 1.25
C VAL A 145 15.68 24.04 2.47
N TYR A 146 14.79 23.33 3.15
CA TYR A 146 14.03 23.81 4.30
C TYR A 146 14.19 22.87 5.49
N PRO A 147 14.59 23.35 6.68
CA PRO A 147 14.45 22.60 7.91
C PRO A 147 13.01 22.71 8.42
N ILE A 148 12.32 21.59 8.53
CA ILE A 148 10.97 21.50 9.09
C ILE A 148 11.09 20.84 10.47
N ARG A 149 10.86 21.61 11.52
CA ARG A 149 10.97 21.13 12.89
C ARG A 149 9.70 20.41 13.31
N SER A 150 9.87 19.26 13.96
CA SER A 150 8.78 18.46 14.50
C SER A 150 9.30 17.54 15.62
N GLN A 151 8.46 17.30 16.61
CA GLN A 151 8.74 16.31 17.67
C GLN A 151 8.61 14.87 17.19
N PHE A 152 7.78 14.65 16.17
CA PHE A 152 7.51 13.32 15.60
C PHE A 152 7.61 13.38 14.08
N VAL A 153 8.20 12.37 13.50
CA VAL A 153 8.24 12.16 12.04
C VAL A 153 7.74 10.75 11.75
N VAL A 154 6.72 10.64 10.91
CA VAL A 154 6.21 9.37 10.41
C VAL A 154 6.76 9.15 9.00
N LEU A 155 7.58 8.11 8.83
CA LEU A 155 8.08 7.68 7.53
C LEU A 155 7.07 6.72 6.88
N ALA A 156 6.32 7.23 5.90
CA ALA A 156 5.35 6.49 5.10
C ALA A 156 5.71 6.58 3.61
N CYS A 157 7.00 6.45 3.28
CA CYS A 157 7.58 6.77 1.98
C CYS A 157 7.44 5.62 0.95
N GLY A 158 6.81 4.51 1.31
CA GLY A 158 6.76 3.31 0.47
C GLY A 158 8.10 2.57 0.44
N GLY A 159 8.22 1.65 -0.52
CA GLY A 159 9.36 0.76 -0.65
C GLY A 159 10.41 1.23 -1.66
N ILE A 160 11.00 0.26 -2.37
CA ILE A 160 12.12 0.46 -3.31
C ILE A 160 11.75 0.11 -4.75
N GLY A 161 10.47 -0.14 -5.05
CA GLY A 161 10.02 -0.65 -6.34
C GLY A 161 10.44 0.21 -7.54
N GLY A 162 10.56 1.53 -7.34
CA GLY A 162 11.00 2.47 -8.38
C GLY A 162 12.46 2.31 -8.83
N LEU A 163 13.30 1.55 -8.09
CA LEU A 163 14.68 1.26 -8.48
C LEU A 163 14.79 0.17 -9.56
N PHE A 164 13.73 -0.61 -9.77
CA PHE A 164 13.75 -1.71 -10.73
C PHE A 164 13.28 -1.27 -12.11
N GLN A 165 13.98 -1.69 -13.15
CA GLN A 165 13.64 -1.38 -14.54
C GLN A 165 12.24 -1.85 -14.94
N ASN A 166 11.83 -3.02 -14.46
CA ASN A 166 10.50 -3.59 -14.71
C ASN A 166 9.72 -3.59 -13.40
N SER A 167 9.01 -2.52 -13.14
CA SER A 167 8.25 -2.35 -11.90
C SER A 167 6.84 -1.84 -12.18
N THR A 168 5.91 -2.22 -11.33
CA THR A 168 4.54 -1.70 -11.30
C THR A 168 4.42 -0.45 -10.42
N ASN A 169 5.46 -0.13 -9.64
CA ASN A 169 5.52 1.04 -8.78
C ASN A 169 5.85 2.32 -9.57
N TYR A 170 5.53 3.45 -8.98
CA TYR A 170 6.01 4.73 -9.50
C TYR A 170 7.54 4.84 -9.40
N PRO A 171 8.24 5.37 -10.43
CA PRO A 171 9.70 5.50 -10.41
C PRO A 171 10.25 6.36 -9.27
N HIS A 172 9.45 7.27 -8.72
CA HIS A 172 9.87 8.12 -7.61
C HIS A 172 9.83 7.41 -6.25
N ILE A 173 9.24 6.23 -6.13
CA ILE A 173 9.24 5.40 -4.93
C ILE A 173 10.54 4.59 -4.90
N ALA A 174 11.63 5.23 -4.50
CA ALA A 174 12.99 4.74 -4.66
C ALA A 174 13.71 4.42 -3.33
N GLY A 175 12.97 4.25 -2.24
CA GLY A 175 13.55 3.88 -0.94
C GLY A 175 14.25 5.02 -0.21
N ASP A 176 13.94 6.27 -0.53
CA ASP A 176 14.57 7.44 0.11
C ASP A 176 14.50 7.37 1.65
N GLY A 177 13.33 6.99 2.19
CA GLY A 177 13.16 6.82 3.64
C GLY A 177 14.05 5.74 4.24
N LEU A 178 14.29 4.65 3.52
CA LEU A 178 15.20 3.58 3.96
C LEU A 178 16.65 4.06 3.97
N GLY A 179 17.09 4.74 2.91
CA GLY A 179 18.45 5.30 2.83
C GLY A 179 18.73 6.30 3.96
N ILE A 180 17.76 7.16 4.27
CA ILE A 180 17.86 8.13 5.38
C ILE A 180 17.88 7.40 6.72
N ALA A 181 17.02 6.41 6.91
CA ALA A 181 16.96 5.60 8.13
C ALA A 181 18.30 4.89 8.39
N MET A 182 18.91 4.29 7.35
CA MET A 182 20.25 3.70 7.44
C MET A 182 21.31 4.71 7.90
N LYS A 183 21.32 5.91 7.31
CA LYS A 183 22.24 6.98 7.66
C LYS A 183 22.15 7.35 9.15
N HIS A 184 20.96 7.32 9.71
CA HIS A 184 20.68 7.61 11.12
C HIS A 184 20.71 6.38 12.02
N GLN A 185 21.25 5.24 11.55
CA GLN A 185 21.39 4.00 12.32
C GLN A 185 20.08 3.47 12.89
N VAL A 186 18.96 3.75 12.22
CA VAL A 186 17.67 3.13 12.54
C VAL A 186 17.75 1.66 12.18
N LYS A 187 17.30 0.78 13.07
CA LYS A 187 17.25 -0.66 12.80
C LYS A 187 16.30 -0.94 11.64
N LEU A 188 16.82 -1.61 10.61
CA LEU A 188 16.08 -2.08 9.44
C LEU A 188 16.00 -3.60 9.44
N GLU A 189 14.91 -4.15 8.94
CA GLU A 189 14.66 -5.59 8.84
C GLU A 189 14.10 -5.92 7.45
N HIS A 190 14.32 -7.13 6.97
CA HIS A 190 13.74 -7.69 5.76
C HIS A 190 13.97 -6.85 4.49
N LEU A 191 15.16 -6.28 4.32
CA LEU A 191 15.53 -5.50 3.13
C LEU A 191 15.64 -6.35 1.86
N ASP A 192 15.70 -7.65 1.99
CA ASP A 192 15.70 -8.67 0.95
C ASP A 192 14.28 -9.05 0.49
N TYR A 193 13.23 -8.58 1.16
CA TYR A 193 11.84 -8.92 0.83
C TYR A 193 11.35 -8.07 -0.34
N ILE A 194 11.45 -8.63 -1.54
CA ILE A 194 10.94 -8.05 -2.79
C ILE A 194 9.82 -8.93 -3.32
N GLN A 195 8.62 -8.37 -3.42
CA GLN A 195 7.50 -9.08 -4.01
C GLN A 195 7.56 -8.96 -5.54
N ILE A 196 7.54 -10.11 -6.23
CA ILE A 196 7.45 -10.17 -7.68
C ILE A 196 5.99 -10.46 -8.06
N HIS A 197 5.35 -9.50 -8.73
CA HIS A 197 4.00 -9.71 -9.23
C HIS A 197 4.02 -10.64 -10.46
N PRO A 198 3.24 -11.71 -10.49
CA PRO A 198 3.35 -12.75 -11.54
C PRO A 198 2.81 -12.32 -12.90
N THR A 199 1.97 -11.28 -12.97
CA THR A 199 1.31 -10.87 -14.22
C THR A 199 1.40 -9.37 -14.44
N THR A 200 2.29 -8.95 -15.33
CA THR A 200 2.41 -7.57 -15.80
C THR A 200 2.46 -7.52 -17.31
N LEU A 201 1.91 -6.46 -17.91
CA LEU A 201 2.02 -6.27 -19.35
C LEU A 201 3.47 -5.89 -19.71
N PHE A 202 4.10 -6.71 -20.55
CA PHE A 202 5.41 -6.39 -21.09
C PHE A 202 5.34 -5.17 -22.02
N SER A 203 6.28 -4.25 -21.88
CA SER A 203 6.38 -3.06 -22.72
C SER A 203 7.82 -2.60 -22.86
N HIS A 204 8.23 -2.19 -24.05
CA HIS A 204 9.51 -1.53 -24.30
C HIS A 204 9.49 -0.04 -23.92
N LYS A 205 8.31 0.55 -23.64
CA LYS A 205 8.21 1.94 -23.25
C LYS A 205 8.80 2.14 -21.85
N PRO A 206 9.52 3.22 -21.61
CA PRO A 206 10.01 3.55 -20.26
C PRO A 206 8.85 3.82 -19.31
N GLY A 207 9.11 3.69 -18.00
CA GLY A 207 8.16 3.96 -16.95
C GLY A 207 7.53 2.71 -16.34
N ARG A 208 6.51 2.93 -15.55
CA ARG A 208 5.80 1.90 -14.79
C ARG A 208 5.14 0.85 -15.70
N ARG A 209 5.25 -0.42 -15.33
CA ARG A 209 4.55 -1.51 -16.01
C ARG A 209 3.09 -1.56 -15.58
N PHE A 210 2.21 -1.85 -16.54
CA PHE A 210 0.79 -2.05 -16.24
C PHE A 210 0.59 -3.39 -15.53
N LEU A 211 -0.07 -3.34 -14.38
CA LEU A 211 -0.44 -4.52 -13.61
C LEU A 211 -1.69 -5.16 -14.21
N ILE A 212 -1.61 -6.42 -14.56
CA ILE A 212 -2.80 -7.22 -14.89
C ILE A 212 -3.37 -7.72 -13.57
N SER A 213 -4.60 -7.30 -13.26
CA SER A 213 -5.24 -7.55 -11.98
C SER A 213 -5.22 -9.02 -11.58
N GLU A 214 -5.05 -9.27 -10.29
CA GLU A 214 -5.12 -10.61 -9.73
C GLU A 214 -6.53 -11.22 -9.84
N SER A 215 -7.56 -10.40 -9.88
CA SER A 215 -8.94 -10.83 -10.10
C SER A 215 -9.11 -11.63 -11.39
N VAL A 216 -8.37 -11.29 -12.45
CA VAL A 216 -8.38 -12.05 -13.71
C VAL A 216 -7.98 -13.51 -13.49
N ARG A 217 -6.98 -13.78 -12.64
CA ARG A 217 -6.57 -15.12 -12.26
C ARG A 217 -7.55 -15.76 -11.27
N GLY A 218 -8.09 -14.95 -10.36
CA GLY A 218 -9.13 -15.38 -9.41
C GLY A 218 -10.36 -15.92 -10.11
N GLU A 219 -10.74 -15.32 -11.23
CA GLU A 219 -11.83 -15.77 -12.12
C GLU A 219 -11.43 -16.94 -13.05
N GLY A 220 -10.24 -17.51 -12.88
CA GLY A 220 -9.81 -18.72 -13.56
C GLY A 220 -9.04 -18.52 -14.86
N ALA A 221 -8.60 -17.31 -15.17
CA ALA A 221 -7.76 -17.07 -16.35
C ALA A 221 -6.41 -17.78 -16.24
N LEU A 222 -5.97 -18.34 -17.35
CA LEU A 222 -4.70 -19.06 -17.47
C LEU A 222 -3.77 -18.36 -18.45
N LEU A 223 -2.46 -18.47 -18.20
CA LEU A 223 -1.45 -17.98 -19.12
C LEU A 223 -1.09 -19.12 -20.10
N TYR A 224 -1.04 -18.77 -21.38
CA TYR A 224 -0.61 -19.65 -22.46
C TYR A 224 0.51 -18.98 -23.25
N ASP A 225 1.44 -19.79 -23.74
CA ASP A 225 2.42 -19.34 -24.71
C ASP A 225 1.77 -19.14 -26.11
N LYS A 226 2.56 -18.65 -27.08
CA LYS A 226 2.09 -18.43 -28.46
C LYS A 226 1.64 -19.71 -29.18
N ASN A 227 1.96 -20.89 -28.67
CA ASN A 227 1.60 -22.20 -29.22
C ASN A 227 0.41 -22.82 -28.48
N GLY A 228 -0.19 -22.11 -27.51
CA GLY A 228 -1.30 -22.60 -26.70
C GLY A 228 -0.87 -23.57 -25.59
N GLN A 229 0.42 -23.63 -25.24
CA GLN A 229 0.92 -24.43 -24.13
C GLN A 229 0.89 -23.58 -22.83
N ARG A 230 0.46 -24.23 -21.73
CA ARG A 230 0.37 -23.62 -20.38
C ARG A 230 1.73 -23.65 -19.68
#